data_4c0da2fc0f0cbf13bf89a74a2883671a
#
_entry.id   4c0da2fc0f0cbf13bf89a74a2883671a
#
_cell.length_a   1.000
_cell.length_b   1.000
_cell.length_c   1.000
_cell.angle_alpha   90.00
_cell.angle_beta   90.00
_cell.angle_gamma   90.00
#
_symmetry.space_group_name_H-M   'P 1'
#
loop_
_entity.id
_entity.type
_entity.pdbx_description
1 polymer ?
#
loop_
_entity_poly.entity_id
_entity_poly.type
_entity_poly.pdbx_seq_one_letter_code
_entity_poly.pdbx_strand_id
1 'polypeptide(L)'
;MLYRQASLDAEPEVFLDPNTLSEDGTVALSGISFSEDGRYLAYAASASGSDWSDIHVIRTADKQPTGDIVKWVKLSNAVWTPDEKGFYYSTFDVPEAGVYSSQNQYQKVYYHTLGKPQSSDRLIHMDTQHPLRYFASSVSKDGKWLFITASEGTSGSEILYRKSSDKKFKVLLPGFANDHEIIRAENDKLYVRTNLDAPNYRVIRIDLNNPSVIEEIIPENPKNMLEIVSKPGDYLMASYLEDAQSQVYQYDWNGKLIRKVELPAIGSAGGFSGKKGETEAFYSLTNFTTPSTVYRYDLATGESTLYKRPEVKFNPEDYTTEQVFYTSKDGTKVPMFIVYRNGLKLDGNNPCYLYAYGGFQISLAPWFNPAAIMFMEQGGVYCVANLRGGLEYGEEWHRGGMLDKKQNVFDDFIAAAEYLIANKYTSSKKLAIAGGSNGGLLVGACEVQRPDLFGVCLPAVGVMDMLRYHKFTIGWGWVVELSLIHISEPTRLLSI
;
A
#
# COMPACT_ATOMS: atom_id res chain seq x y z
N MET A 1 -2.70 -16.17 -10.94
CA MET A 1 -1.98 -16.51 -12.20
C MET A 1 -1.50 -15.23 -12.87
N LEU A 2 -0.29 -15.27 -13.45
CA LEU A 2 0.24 -14.21 -14.29
C LEU A 2 0.04 -14.62 -15.76
N TYR A 3 -0.50 -13.71 -16.58
CA TYR A 3 -0.73 -13.93 -17.99
C TYR A 3 0.16 -13.01 -18.82
N ARG A 4 0.46 -13.42 -20.05
CA ARG A 4 1.11 -12.57 -21.05
C ARG A 4 0.33 -12.61 -22.36
N GLN A 5 0.46 -11.56 -23.16
CA GLN A 5 -0.12 -11.45 -24.50
C GLN A 5 0.98 -11.04 -25.49
N ALA A 6 0.94 -11.57 -26.70
CA ALA A 6 1.87 -11.20 -27.77
C ALA A 6 1.59 -9.80 -28.33
N SER A 7 0.33 -9.36 -28.25
CA SER A 7 -0.14 -8.01 -28.58
C SER A 7 -1.38 -7.69 -27.74
N LEU A 8 -1.86 -6.46 -27.77
CA LEU A 8 -3.06 -6.05 -27.02
C LEU A 8 -4.32 -6.83 -27.42
N ASP A 9 -4.39 -7.29 -28.66
CA ASP A 9 -5.53 -8.03 -29.23
C ASP A 9 -5.32 -9.56 -29.27
N ALA A 10 -4.14 -10.04 -28.84
CA ALA A 10 -3.86 -11.47 -28.79
C ALA A 10 -4.55 -12.14 -27.60
N GLU A 11 -4.87 -13.41 -27.74
CA GLU A 11 -5.36 -14.20 -26.60
C GLU A 11 -4.29 -14.30 -25.51
N PRO A 12 -4.66 -14.07 -24.24
CA PRO A 12 -3.73 -14.20 -23.11
C PRO A 12 -3.37 -15.66 -22.87
N GLU A 13 -2.08 -15.94 -22.73
CA GLU A 13 -1.60 -17.26 -22.28
C GLU A 13 -1.10 -17.20 -20.82
N VAL A 14 -1.25 -18.30 -20.09
CA VAL A 14 -0.69 -18.41 -18.74
C VAL A 14 0.83 -18.31 -18.83
N PHE A 15 1.39 -17.31 -18.13
CA PHE A 15 2.83 -17.11 -18.04
C PHE A 15 3.42 -17.80 -16.82
N LEU A 16 2.82 -17.57 -15.66
CA LEU A 16 3.18 -18.21 -14.39
C LEU A 16 1.92 -18.56 -13.60
N ASP A 17 1.75 -19.83 -13.27
CA ASP A 17 0.66 -20.31 -12.43
C ASP A 17 1.18 -20.64 -11.02
N PRO A 18 0.87 -19.84 -9.99
CA PRO A 18 1.30 -20.10 -8.63
C PRO A 18 0.76 -21.43 -8.07
N ASN A 19 -0.37 -21.96 -8.58
CA ASN A 19 -0.90 -23.24 -8.14
C ASN A 19 -0.02 -24.44 -8.52
N THR A 20 0.96 -24.24 -9.40
CA THR A 20 1.92 -25.29 -9.80
C THR A 20 3.21 -25.24 -8.99
N LEU A 21 3.36 -24.26 -8.07
CA LEU A 21 4.59 -24.09 -7.28
C LEU A 21 4.68 -25.07 -6.09
N SER A 22 3.56 -25.67 -5.68
CA SER A 22 3.51 -26.72 -4.67
C SER A 22 2.36 -27.68 -4.95
N GLU A 23 2.52 -28.95 -4.51
CA GLU A 23 1.49 -29.98 -4.69
C GLU A 23 0.24 -29.72 -3.84
N ASP A 24 0.41 -29.10 -2.67
CA ASP A 24 -0.66 -28.81 -1.71
C ASP A 24 -1.31 -27.43 -1.91
N GLY A 25 -0.85 -26.64 -2.89
CA GLY A 25 -1.38 -25.29 -3.17
C GLY A 25 -1.11 -24.26 -2.08
N THR A 26 -0.20 -24.51 -1.14
CA THR A 26 0.10 -23.60 -0.03
C THR A 26 1.12 -22.50 -0.37
N VAL A 27 1.73 -22.53 -1.57
CA VAL A 27 2.68 -21.53 -2.02
C VAL A 27 1.98 -20.41 -2.79
N ALA A 28 2.19 -19.18 -2.35
CA ALA A 28 1.67 -17.98 -2.98
C ALA A 28 2.78 -17.08 -3.53
N LEU A 29 2.49 -16.32 -4.59
CA LEU A 29 3.37 -15.25 -5.06
C LEU A 29 3.27 -14.07 -4.08
N SER A 30 4.41 -13.62 -3.56
CA SER A 30 4.53 -12.44 -2.69
C SER A 30 5.13 -11.23 -3.40
N GLY A 31 5.70 -11.41 -4.59
CA GLY A 31 6.24 -10.33 -5.40
C GLY A 31 6.66 -10.77 -6.79
N ILE A 32 6.68 -9.81 -7.73
CA ILE A 32 7.19 -10.01 -9.10
C ILE A 32 8.02 -8.79 -9.50
N SER A 33 9.11 -9.01 -10.24
CA SER A 33 9.96 -7.96 -10.76
C SER A 33 10.58 -8.38 -12.09
N PHE A 34 10.23 -7.67 -13.16
CA PHE A 34 10.85 -7.88 -14.48
C PHE A 34 12.17 -7.13 -14.58
N SER A 35 13.13 -7.71 -15.29
CA SER A 35 14.34 -6.99 -15.72
C SER A 35 13.99 -5.87 -16.70
N GLU A 36 14.89 -4.91 -16.93
CA GLU A 36 14.59 -3.67 -17.67
C GLU A 36 14.14 -3.95 -19.13
N ASP A 37 14.80 -4.89 -19.80
CA ASP A 37 14.43 -5.32 -21.16
C ASP A 37 13.36 -6.43 -21.18
N GLY A 38 12.96 -6.93 -20.00
CA GLY A 38 11.97 -7.98 -19.86
C GLY A 38 12.48 -9.39 -20.15
N ARG A 39 13.79 -9.63 -20.25
CA ARG A 39 14.35 -10.98 -20.47
C ARG A 39 14.15 -11.92 -19.31
N TYR A 40 14.10 -11.39 -18.10
CA TYR A 40 13.98 -12.16 -16.87
C TYR A 40 12.78 -11.70 -16.03
N LEU A 41 12.17 -12.64 -15.34
CA LEU A 41 11.25 -12.40 -14.25
C LEU A 41 11.84 -12.98 -12.98
N ALA A 42 12.05 -12.15 -11.96
CA ALA A 42 12.23 -12.57 -10.59
C ALA A 42 10.88 -12.59 -9.89
N TYR A 43 10.49 -13.71 -9.31
CA TYR A 43 9.28 -13.82 -8.51
C TYR A 43 9.61 -14.33 -7.11
N ALA A 44 8.97 -13.75 -6.11
CA ALA A 44 9.06 -14.16 -4.73
C ALA A 44 7.91 -15.11 -4.40
N ALA A 45 8.22 -16.25 -3.81
CA ALA A 45 7.26 -17.27 -3.41
C ALA A 45 7.30 -17.48 -1.91
N SER A 46 6.14 -17.39 -1.26
CA SER A 46 5.95 -17.59 0.18
C SER A 46 5.14 -18.83 0.43
N ALA A 47 5.60 -19.68 1.36
CA ALA A 47 4.93 -20.93 1.72
C ALA A 47 4.08 -20.78 2.98
N SER A 48 2.88 -21.38 2.97
CA SER A 48 1.99 -21.52 4.12
C SER A 48 1.70 -20.21 4.88
N GLY A 49 1.57 -19.08 4.15
CA GLY A 49 1.29 -17.78 4.73
C GLY A 49 2.46 -17.17 5.51
N SER A 50 3.68 -17.65 5.31
CA SER A 50 4.88 -17.08 5.93
C SER A 50 5.19 -15.69 5.37
N ASP A 51 5.76 -14.81 6.21
CA ASP A 51 6.36 -13.55 5.77
C ASP A 51 7.71 -13.74 5.07
N TRP A 52 8.28 -14.94 5.13
CA TRP A 52 9.50 -15.31 4.44
C TRP A 52 9.21 -15.79 3.03
N SER A 53 10.04 -15.38 2.09
CA SER A 53 9.91 -15.75 0.68
C SER A 53 11.24 -16.20 0.11
N ASP A 54 11.17 -17.03 -0.92
CA ASP A 54 12.31 -17.35 -1.78
C ASP A 54 12.12 -16.65 -3.13
N ILE A 55 13.17 -15.97 -3.62
CA ILE A 55 13.16 -15.36 -4.96
C ILE A 55 13.68 -16.39 -5.95
N HIS A 56 12.90 -16.63 -6.99
CA HIS A 56 13.24 -17.48 -8.13
C HIS A 56 13.33 -16.65 -9.38
N VAL A 57 14.21 -17.01 -10.32
CA VAL A 57 14.38 -16.31 -11.59
C VAL A 57 14.06 -17.24 -12.76
N ILE A 58 13.20 -16.75 -13.69
CA ILE A 58 12.90 -17.44 -14.95
C ILE A 58 13.21 -16.53 -16.14
N ARG A 59 13.56 -17.15 -17.27
CA ARG A 59 13.64 -16.47 -18.56
C ARG A 59 12.23 -16.27 -19.10
N THR A 60 11.91 -15.08 -19.57
CA THR A 60 10.57 -14.76 -20.06
C THR A 60 10.26 -15.40 -21.41
N ALA A 61 11.29 -15.63 -22.23
CA ALA A 61 11.14 -16.18 -23.58
C ALA A 61 10.58 -17.62 -23.59
N ASP A 62 11.12 -18.48 -22.73
CA ASP A 62 10.80 -19.91 -22.69
C ASP A 62 10.22 -20.39 -21.35
N LYS A 63 10.03 -19.48 -20.40
CA LYS A 63 9.52 -19.74 -19.04
C LYS A 63 10.41 -20.69 -18.21
N GLN A 64 11.67 -20.92 -18.63
CA GLN A 64 12.56 -21.85 -17.94
C GLN A 64 13.29 -21.18 -16.79
N PRO A 65 13.43 -21.88 -15.63
CA PRO A 65 14.24 -21.38 -14.52
C PRO A 65 15.70 -21.19 -14.95
N THR A 66 16.32 -20.14 -14.43
CA THR A 66 17.77 -19.92 -14.60
C THR A 66 18.60 -20.77 -13.64
N GLY A 67 17.98 -21.28 -12.57
CA GLY A 67 18.64 -21.96 -11.48
C GLY A 67 18.99 -21.02 -10.30
N ASP A 68 18.80 -19.72 -10.48
CA ASP A 68 19.00 -18.75 -9.41
C ASP A 68 17.86 -18.82 -8.39
N ILE A 69 18.21 -19.09 -7.13
CA ILE A 69 17.28 -19.11 -6.00
C ILE A 69 17.92 -18.34 -4.85
N VAL A 70 17.23 -17.29 -4.38
CA VAL A 70 17.65 -16.51 -3.22
C VAL A 70 16.65 -16.76 -2.10
N LYS A 71 17.09 -17.40 -1.04
CA LYS A 71 16.27 -17.83 0.10
C LYS A 71 16.27 -16.80 1.23
N TRP A 72 15.27 -16.95 2.12
CA TRP A 72 15.17 -16.16 3.34
C TRP A 72 15.02 -14.66 3.11
N VAL A 73 14.25 -14.27 2.10
CA VAL A 73 13.93 -12.88 1.81
C VAL A 73 12.71 -12.45 2.63
N LYS A 74 12.77 -11.27 3.22
CA LYS A 74 11.65 -10.70 3.98
C LYS A 74 11.67 -9.18 3.85
N LEU A 75 10.50 -8.56 3.65
CA LEU A 75 10.30 -7.13 3.41
C LEU A 75 11.13 -6.63 2.20
N SER A 76 11.22 -7.42 1.15
CA SER A 76 12.01 -7.09 -0.03
C SER A 76 11.54 -7.83 -1.28
N ASN A 77 11.83 -7.23 -2.43
CA ASN A 77 11.72 -7.83 -3.76
C ASN A 77 13.05 -7.70 -4.48
N ALA A 78 13.20 -8.36 -5.64
CA ALA A 78 14.36 -8.18 -6.50
C ALA A 78 14.35 -6.78 -7.14
N VAL A 79 15.44 -6.04 -6.99
CA VAL A 79 15.68 -4.74 -7.64
C VAL A 79 16.79 -4.91 -8.67
N TRP A 80 16.37 -5.07 -9.92
CA TRP A 80 17.29 -5.34 -11.03
C TRP A 80 18.27 -4.20 -11.28
N THR A 81 19.52 -4.54 -11.61
CA THR A 81 20.45 -3.56 -12.19
C THR A 81 20.11 -3.33 -13.66
N PRO A 82 20.30 -2.12 -14.21
CA PRO A 82 19.98 -1.83 -15.62
C PRO A 82 20.75 -2.68 -16.63
N ASP A 83 21.91 -3.22 -16.26
CA ASP A 83 22.72 -4.14 -17.07
C ASP A 83 22.27 -5.61 -16.98
N GLU A 84 21.23 -5.88 -16.17
CA GLU A 84 20.58 -7.17 -15.95
C GLU A 84 21.49 -8.32 -15.53
N LYS A 85 22.71 -8.00 -15.01
CA LYS A 85 23.64 -9.01 -14.52
C LYS A 85 23.28 -9.54 -13.13
N GLY A 86 22.31 -8.92 -12.47
CA GLY A 86 21.86 -9.31 -11.16
C GLY A 86 20.85 -8.31 -10.57
N PHE A 87 20.57 -8.48 -9.30
CA PHE A 87 19.62 -7.65 -8.57
C PHE A 87 20.01 -7.47 -7.11
N TYR A 88 19.54 -6.39 -6.51
CA TYR A 88 19.60 -6.16 -5.07
C TYR A 88 18.41 -6.78 -4.39
N TYR A 89 18.60 -7.25 -3.15
CA TYR A 89 17.55 -7.74 -2.27
C TYR A 89 17.94 -7.51 -0.81
N SER A 90 16.93 -7.51 0.08
CA SER A 90 17.15 -7.39 1.53
C SER A 90 16.74 -8.68 2.24
N THR A 91 17.47 -9.04 3.27
CA THR A 91 17.24 -10.26 4.05
C THR A 91 17.69 -10.08 5.49
N PHE A 92 17.18 -10.93 6.38
CA PHE A 92 17.69 -11.10 7.75
C PHE A 92 18.47 -12.40 7.85
N ASP A 93 19.22 -12.57 8.93
CA ASP A 93 19.82 -13.88 9.24
C ASP A 93 18.71 -14.90 9.50
N VAL A 94 18.98 -16.15 9.11
CA VAL A 94 18.05 -17.25 9.34
C VAL A 94 17.83 -17.41 10.85
N PRO A 95 16.60 -17.42 11.33
CA PRO A 95 16.33 -17.59 12.75
C PRO A 95 16.83 -18.96 13.25
N GLU A 96 17.62 -18.99 14.31
CA GLU A 96 18.11 -20.22 14.91
C GLU A 96 16.99 -21.06 15.54
N ALA A 97 15.93 -20.39 16.04
CA ALA A 97 14.74 -21.01 16.59
C ALA A 97 13.51 -20.12 16.41
N GLY A 98 12.32 -20.71 16.21
CA GLY A 98 11.06 -19.97 16.19
C GLY A 98 10.91 -19.03 14.98
N VAL A 99 10.97 -19.57 13.77
CA VAL A 99 10.85 -18.82 12.49
C VAL A 99 9.67 -17.84 12.48
N TYR A 100 8.56 -18.19 13.11
CA TYR A 100 7.34 -17.39 13.18
C TYR A 100 7.23 -16.48 14.41
N SER A 101 8.16 -16.56 15.36
CA SER A 101 8.09 -15.82 16.62
C SER A 101 9.34 -15.01 16.95
N SER A 102 10.50 -15.36 16.40
CA SER A 102 11.76 -14.64 16.65
C SER A 102 11.72 -13.23 16.09
N GLN A 103 12.20 -12.26 16.89
CA GLN A 103 12.35 -10.89 16.45
C GLN A 103 13.39 -10.81 15.32
N ASN A 104 13.03 -10.13 14.23
CA ASN A 104 13.95 -9.93 13.11
C ASN A 104 14.80 -8.68 13.37
N GLN A 105 16.12 -8.85 13.28
CA GLN A 105 17.12 -7.80 13.54
C GLN A 105 18.23 -7.85 12.50
N TYR A 106 18.96 -6.73 12.33
CA TYR A 106 20.13 -6.60 11.46
C TYR A 106 19.86 -6.97 10.01
N GLN A 107 18.81 -6.39 9.42
CA GLN A 107 18.55 -6.58 7.99
C GLN A 107 19.77 -6.14 7.17
N LYS A 108 20.05 -6.88 6.11
CA LYS A 108 21.19 -6.69 5.22
C LYS A 108 20.72 -6.56 3.79
N VAL A 109 21.35 -5.68 3.04
CA VAL A 109 21.15 -5.58 1.58
C VAL A 109 22.28 -6.31 0.88
N TYR A 110 21.94 -7.22 -0.01
CA TYR A 110 22.88 -7.98 -0.84
C TYR A 110 22.66 -7.68 -2.32
N TYR A 111 23.68 -8.00 -3.10
CA TYR A 111 23.62 -8.05 -4.56
C TYR A 111 23.84 -9.49 -5.01
N HIS A 112 22.83 -10.07 -5.67
CA HIS A 112 22.89 -11.38 -6.30
C HIS A 112 23.35 -11.23 -7.75
N THR A 113 24.33 -12.04 -8.16
CA THR A 113 24.78 -12.10 -9.55
C THR A 113 24.17 -13.32 -10.22
N LEU A 114 23.45 -13.13 -11.33
CA LEU A 114 22.84 -14.22 -12.07
C LEU A 114 23.81 -15.33 -12.43
N GLY A 115 23.36 -16.58 -12.26
CA GLY A 115 24.14 -17.78 -12.49
C GLY A 115 25.19 -18.08 -11.42
N LYS A 116 25.15 -17.39 -10.27
CA LYS A 116 26.03 -17.64 -9.12
C LYS A 116 25.22 -18.11 -7.92
N PRO A 117 25.82 -18.93 -7.03
CA PRO A 117 25.12 -19.35 -5.82
C PRO A 117 24.95 -18.17 -4.84
N GLN A 118 23.84 -18.13 -4.08
CA GLN A 118 23.56 -17.11 -3.06
C GLN A 118 24.70 -16.92 -2.05
N SER A 119 25.44 -17.99 -1.73
CA SER A 119 26.60 -17.93 -0.83
C SER A 119 27.75 -17.04 -1.32
N SER A 120 27.74 -16.65 -2.60
CA SER A 120 28.71 -15.72 -3.20
C SER A 120 28.18 -14.28 -3.29
N ASP A 121 26.98 -14.01 -2.77
CA ASP A 121 26.36 -12.70 -2.87
C ASP A 121 27.13 -11.66 -2.08
N ARG A 122 27.23 -10.48 -2.67
CA ARG A 122 28.01 -9.38 -2.11
C ARG A 122 27.17 -8.55 -1.15
N LEU A 123 27.61 -8.42 0.10
CA LEU A 123 27.03 -7.48 1.06
C LEU A 123 27.21 -6.03 0.57
N ILE A 124 26.10 -5.31 0.48
CA ILE A 124 26.04 -3.93 -0.01
C ILE A 124 25.87 -2.94 1.14
N HIS A 125 24.96 -3.25 2.08
CA HIS A 125 24.67 -2.39 3.22
C HIS A 125 24.20 -3.19 4.42
N MET A 126 24.56 -2.71 5.62
CA MET A 126 24.13 -3.22 6.91
C MET A 126 24.38 -2.12 7.95
N ASP A 127 23.47 -1.96 8.90
CA ASP A 127 23.65 -1.09 10.06
C ASP A 127 23.78 -1.94 11.32
N THR A 128 24.97 -1.95 11.93
CA THR A 128 25.25 -2.71 13.16
C THR A 128 24.90 -1.95 14.43
N GLN A 129 24.65 -0.64 14.33
CA GLN A 129 24.33 0.20 15.47
C GLN A 129 22.81 0.25 15.74
N HIS A 130 22.01 0.04 14.70
CA HIS A 130 20.54 0.12 14.78
C HIS A 130 19.92 -1.20 14.29
N PRO A 131 19.83 -2.23 15.15
CA PRO A 131 19.44 -3.58 14.76
C PRO A 131 18.04 -3.69 14.18
N LEU A 132 17.17 -2.73 14.50
CA LEU A 132 15.76 -2.74 14.08
C LEU A 132 15.50 -1.99 12.76
N ARG A 133 16.50 -1.36 12.15
CA ARG A 133 16.36 -0.75 10.82
C ARG A 133 16.17 -1.80 9.74
N TYR A 134 15.29 -1.48 8.81
CA TYR A 134 15.15 -2.26 7.58
C TYR A 134 15.33 -1.38 6.35
N PHE A 135 15.67 -2.01 5.22
CA PHE A 135 16.22 -1.33 4.07
C PHE A 135 15.56 -1.77 2.79
N ALA A 136 15.17 -0.80 1.97
CA ALA A 136 14.84 -1.00 0.57
C ALA A 136 15.93 -0.40 -0.32
N SER A 137 16.27 -1.07 -1.41
CA SER A 137 17.24 -0.56 -2.38
C SER A 137 16.54 -0.03 -3.61
N SER A 138 17.14 0.96 -4.27
CA SER A 138 16.78 1.38 -5.61
C SER A 138 18.00 1.84 -6.39
N VAL A 139 17.95 1.78 -7.71
CA VAL A 139 19.07 2.11 -8.60
C VAL A 139 18.61 3.07 -9.68
N SER A 140 19.48 4.03 -10.06
CA SER A 140 19.21 4.94 -11.16
C SER A 140 19.13 4.21 -12.49
N LYS A 141 18.37 4.76 -13.44
CA LYS A 141 18.13 4.15 -14.76
C LYS A 141 19.41 3.88 -15.55
N ASP A 142 20.46 4.67 -15.34
CA ASP A 142 21.78 4.53 -15.94
C ASP A 142 22.75 3.65 -15.12
N GLY A 143 22.28 3.12 -13.98
CA GLY A 143 23.11 2.32 -13.06
C GLY A 143 24.18 3.09 -12.28
N LYS A 144 24.25 4.41 -12.43
CA LYS A 144 25.30 5.27 -11.86
C LYS A 144 25.14 5.45 -10.34
N TRP A 145 23.89 5.50 -9.86
CA TRP A 145 23.55 5.78 -8.47
C TRP A 145 22.81 4.61 -7.83
N LEU A 146 23.19 4.30 -6.60
CA LEU A 146 22.51 3.35 -5.74
C LEU A 146 21.98 4.07 -4.51
N PHE A 147 20.75 3.79 -4.15
CA PHE A 147 20.03 4.34 -3.00
C PHE A 147 19.63 3.24 -2.03
N ILE A 148 19.63 3.58 -0.76
CA ILE A 148 19.04 2.78 0.31
C ILE A 148 18.01 3.68 1.02
N THR A 149 16.77 3.25 1.06
CA THR A 149 15.75 3.81 1.94
C THR A 149 15.77 3.01 3.24
N ALA A 150 16.15 3.66 4.34
CA ALA A 150 16.16 3.08 5.67
C ALA A 150 14.89 3.47 6.43
N SER A 151 14.29 2.55 7.18
CA SER A 151 13.10 2.78 8.00
C SER A 151 13.27 2.15 9.36
N GLU A 152 12.67 2.77 10.40
CA GLU A 152 12.65 2.30 11.80
C GLU A 152 11.25 1.88 12.26
N GLY A 153 10.24 2.12 11.43
CA GLY A 153 8.83 1.85 11.69
C GLY A 153 8.03 1.80 10.41
N THR A 154 6.74 1.93 10.53
CA THR A 154 5.79 1.88 9.40
C THR A 154 5.60 3.22 8.69
N SER A 155 6.12 4.30 9.26
CA SER A 155 6.17 5.65 8.68
C SER A 155 7.54 6.28 8.96
N GLY A 156 7.92 7.22 8.12
CA GLY A 156 9.21 7.88 8.17
C GLY A 156 10.37 7.07 7.59
N SER A 157 11.22 7.74 6.80
CA SER A 157 12.37 7.09 6.19
C SER A 157 13.53 8.04 5.94
N GLU A 158 14.75 7.49 5.99
CA GLU A 158 15.99 8.17 5.63
C GLU A 158 16.46 7.67 4.26
N ILE A 159 16.92 8.54 3.38
CA ILE A 159 17.53 8.14 2.10
C ILE A 159 19.04 8.26 2.17
N LEU A 160 19.71 7.14 1.96
CA LEU A 160 21.15 7.05 1.75
C LEU A 160 21.44 6.91 0.25
N TYR A 161 22.55 7.47 -0.22
CA TYR A 161 22.95 7.39 -1.62
C TYR A 161 24.45 7.26 -1.80
N ARG A 162 24.87 6.67 -2.93
CA ARG A 162 26.27 6.67 -3.40
C ARG A 162 26.32 6.45 -4.90
N LYS A 163 27.46 6.79 -5.52
CA LYS A 163 27.75 6.27 -6.86
C LYS A 163 27.97 4.77 -6.78
N SER A 164 27.59 4.04 -7.82
CA SER A 164 27.80 2.59 -7.89
C SER A 164 29.28 2.20 -7.80
N SER A 165 30.19 3.09 -8.23
CA SER A 165 31.64 2.95 -8.09
C SER A 165 32.17 3.13 -6.66
N ASP A 166 31.41 3.81 -5.80
CA ASP A 166 31.84 4.17 -4.45
C ASP A 166 31.57 3.02 -3.47
N LYS A 167 32.29 3.00 -2.36
CA LYS A 167 32.10 1.98 -1.31
C LYS A 167 31.19 2.44 -0.18
N LYS A 168 31.12 3.76 0.07
CA LYS A 168 30.42 4.32 1.24
C LYS A 168 29.16 5.09 0.82
N PHE A 169 28.08 4.84 1.53
CA PHE A 169 26.89 5.66 1.44
C PHE A 169 27.06 6.99 2.18
N LYS A 170 26.36 8.01 1.71
CA LYS A 170 26.15 9.30 2.36
C LYS A 170 24.65 9.45 2.63
N VAL A 171 24.31 10.20 3.65
CA VAL A 171 22.92 10.58 3.91
C VAL A 171 22.50 11.65 2.92
N LEU A 172 21.35 11.47 2.28
CA LEU A 172 20.75 12.42 1.34
C LEU A 172 19.58 13.18 1.99
N LEU A 173 18.61 12.46 2.51
CA LEU A 173 17.48 12.99 3.27
C LEU A 173 17.52 12.35 4.65
N PRO A 174 17.86 13.13 5.71
CA PRO A 174 18.10 12.57 7.03
C PRO A 174 16.85 12.38 7.88
N GLY A 175 16.89 11.38 8.75
CA GLY A 175 15.92 11.19 9.82
C GLY A 175 14.67 10.41 9.41
N PHE A 176 13.81 10.16 10.42
CA PHE A 176 12.62 9.29 10.27
C PHE A 176 11.31 10.02 10.61
N ALA A 177 11.34 11.36 10.62
CA ALA A 177 10.14 12.17 10.88
C ALA A 177 9.25 12.35 9.65
N ASN A 178 9.79 12.11 8.45
CA ASN A 178 9.11 12.32 7.18
C ASN A 178 9.22 11.08 6.30
N ASP A 179 8.24 10.91 5.43
CA ASP A 179 8.23 9.87 4.41
C ASP A 179 8.93 10.36 3.15
N HIS A 180 9.72 9.48 2.55
CA HIS A 180 10.43 9.74 1.31
C HIS A 180 10.30 8.56 0.36
N GLU A 181 9.57 8.73 -0.73
CA GLU A 181 9.39 7.74 -1.78
C GLU A 181 10.16 8.14 -3.04
N ILE A 182 11.13 7.32 -3.45
CA ILE A 182 11.89 7.55 -4.67
C ILE A 182 11.01 7.22 -5.89
N ILE A 183 10.65 8.26 -6.66
CA ILE A 183 9.90 8.12 -7.91
C ILE A 183 10.85 7.64 -9.01
N ARG A 184 11.98 8.34 -9.19
CA ARG A 184 12.97 8.06 -10.25
C ARG A 184 14.29 8.78 -10.00
N ALA A 185 15.38 8.13 -10.39
CA ALA A 185 16.70 8.76 -10.52
C ALA A 185 17.19 8.63 -11.97
N GLU A 186 17.44 9.77 -12.60
CA GLU A 186 17.91 9.86 -14.00
C GLU A 186 18.67 11.17 -14.23
N ASN A 187 19.72 11.14 -15.06
CA ASN A 187 20.53 12.30 -15.40
C ASN A 187 21.04 13.09 -14.18
N ASP A 188 21.53 12.37 -13.16
CA ASP A 188 21.98 12.92 -11.89
C ASP A 188 20.91 13.70 -11.09
N LYS A 189 19.63 13.51 -11.40
CA LYS A 189 18.48 14.07 -10.67
C LYS A 189 17.68 12.95 -10.02
N LEU A 190 17.30 13.19 -8.76
CA LEU A 190 16.43 12.30 -8.01
C LEU A 190 15.09 12.99 -7.78
N TYR A 191 14.01 12.35 -8.19
CA TYR A 191 12.63 12.80 -7.90
C TYR A 191 12.10 12.00 -6.72
N VAL A 192 11.56 12.71 -5.74
CA VAL A 192 11.05 12.14 -4.48
C VAL A 192 9.68 12.71 -4.18
N ARG A 193 8.72 11.84 -3.88
CA ARG A 193 7.48 12.21 -3.21
C ARG A 193 7.76 12.23 -1.71
N THR A 194 7.37 13.30 -1.01
CA THR A 194 7.70 13.48 0.40
C THR A 194 6.69 14.36 1.12
N ASN A 195 6.51 14.11 2.43
CA ASN A 195 5.78 14.99 3.33
C ASN A 195 6.69 15.98 4.10
N LEU A 196 7.97 16.09 3.73
CA LEU A 196 8.88 17.08 4.30
C LEU A 196 8.34 18.49 4.06
N ASP A 197 8.00 19.21 5.13
CA ASP A 197 7.35 20.54 5.12
C ASP A 197 6.07 20.60 4.25
N ALA A 198 5.36 19.49 4.08
CA ALA A 198 4.20 19.33 3.21
C ALA A 198 3.30 18.18 3.70
N PRO A 199 2.44 18.36 4.71
CA PRO A 199 1.62 17.29 5.31
C PRO A 199 0.76 16.50 4.31
N ASN A 200 0.35 17.11 3.19
CA ASN A 200 -0.38 16.46 2.11
C ASN A 200 0.53 15.96 0.98
N TYR A 201 1.84 15.90 1.20
CA TYR A 201 2.87 15.48 0.27
C TYR A 201 3.05 16.42 -0.94
N ARG A 202 4.28 16.43 -1.43
CA ARG A 202 4.75 17.13 -2.63
C ARG A 202 5.78 16.30 -3.38
N VAL A 203 6.18 16.73 -4.57
CA VAL A 203 7.30 16.17 -5.32
C VAL A 203 8.45 17.17 -5.35
N ILE A 204 9.61 16.70 -4.93
CA ILE A 204 10.88 17.46 -5.00
C ILE A 204 11.85 16.78 -5.97
N ARG A 205 12.77 17.58 -6.52
CA ARG A 205 13.90 17.13 -7.33
C ARG A 205 15.21 17.54 -6.68
N ILE A 206 16.12 16.59 -6.49
CA ILE A 206 17.42 16.78 -5.84
C ILE A 206 18.52 16.58 -6.89
N ASP A 207 19.49 17.50 -6.96
CA ASP A 207 20.69 17.33 -7.75
C ASP A 207 21.70 16.43 -7.02
N LEU A 208 21.95 15.22 -7.52
CA LEU A 208 22.83 14.24 -6.88
C LEU A 208 24.32 14.63 -6.90
N ASN A 209 24.71 15.57 -7.75
CA ASN A 209 26.06 16.15 -7.74
C ASN A 209 26.18 17.32 -6.74
N ASN A 210 25.06 18.00 -6.42
CA ASN A 210 24.99 19.05 -5.42
C ASN A 210 23.67 18.92 -4.61
N PRO A 211 23.62 18.01 -3.62
CA PRO A 211 22.39 17.69 -2.89
C PRO A 211 21.76 18.83 -2.07
N SER A 212 22.46 19.93 -1.91
CA SER A 212 21.90 21.13 -1.31
C SER A 212 20.92 21.88 -2.24
N VAL A 213 20.90 21.54 -3.53
CA VAL A 213 19.96 22.09 -4.51
C VAL A 213 18.75 21.18 -4.57
N ILE A 214 17.66 21.63 -3.94
CA ILE A 214 16.37 20.97 -3.93
C ILE A 214 15.36 21.91 -4.61
N GLU A 215 14.65 21.38 -5.58
CA GLU A 215 13.63 22.11 -6.33
C GLU A 215 12.26 21.47 -6.08
N GLU A 216 11.24 22.27 -5.84
CA GLU A 216 9.85 21.79 -5.78
C GLU A 216 9.33 21.63 -7.22
N ILE A 217 8.84 20.43 -7.54
CA ILE A 217 8.34 20.08 -8.89
C ILE A 217 6.81 20.05 -8.91
N ILE A 218 6.20 19.36 -7.97
CA ILE A 218 4.74 19.39 -7.77
C ILE A 218 4.53 19.90 -6.35
N PRO A 219 3.98 21.10 -6.17
CA PRO A 219 3.74 21.68 -4.85
C PRO A 219 2.67 20.89 -4.08
N GLU A 220 2.69 21.03 -2.77
CA GLU A 220 1.63 20.52 -1.92
C GLU A 220 0.26 21.07 -2.32
N ASN A 221 -0.73 20.20 -2.39
CA ASN A 221 -2.12 20.65 -2.46
C ASN A 221 -2.66 20.78 -1.02
N PRO A 222 -3.11 21.98 -0.59
CA PRO A 222 -3.52 22.21 0.80
C PRO A 222 -4.82 21.48 1.19
N LYS A 223 -5.55 20.93 0.23
CA LYS A 223 -6.83 20.22 0.46
C LYS A 223 -6.75 18.73 0.24
N ASN A 224 -5.98 18.31 -0.77
CA ASN A 224 -5.99 16.93 -1.25
C ASN A 224 -4.62 16.30 -1.05
N MET A 225 -4.57 15.15 -0.44
CA MET A 225 -3.34 14.42 -0.20
C MET A 225 -2.83 13.79 -1.50
N LEU A 226 -1.56 14.03 -1.85
CA LEU A 226 -0.88 13.39 -2.97
C LEU A 226 -0.54 11.93 -2.61
N GLU A 227 -1.35 10.99 -3.09
CA GLU A 227 -1.27 9.59 -2.72
C GLU A 227 -0.15 8.85 -3.46
N ILE A 228 -0.10 8.95 -4.78
CA ILE A 228 0.86 8.24 -5.62
C ILE A 228 1.32 9.14 -6.76
N VAL A 229 2.59 8.95 -7.17
CA VAL A 229 3.11 9.54 -8.41
C VAL A 229 3.67 8.44 -9.29
N SER A 230 2.98 8.12 -10.38
CA SER A 230 3.46 7.21 -11.42
C SER A 230 4.11 7.96 -12.59
N LYS A 231 4.83 7.22 -13.44
CA LYS A 231 5.78 7.80 -14.42
C LYS A 231 5.68 7.17 -15.81
N PRO A 232 4.48 7.15 -16.44
CA PRO A 232 4.32 6.59 -17.78
C PRO A 232 4.91 7.53 -18.84
N GLY A 233 5.56 6.94 -19.85
CA GLY A 233 6.15 7.70 -20.94
C GLY A 233 7.12 8.78 -20.44
N ASP A 234 6.89 9.99 -20.89
CA ASP A 234 7.66 11.18 -20.51
C ASP A 234 6.89 12.11 -19.57
N TYR A 235 5.97 11.57 -18.73
CA TYR A 235 5.12 12.34 -17.83
C TYR A 235 5.15 11.81 -16.40
N LEU A 236 4.68 12.66 -15.48
CA LEU A 236 4.30 12.29 -14.12
C LEU A 236 2.77 12.30 -14.02
N MET A 237 2.20 11.22 -13.47
CA MET A 237 0.78 11.14 -13.15
C MET A 237 0.64 11.22 -11.64
N ALA A 238 0.15 12.35 -11.16
CA ALA A 238 -0.07 12.61 -9.73
C ALA A 238 -1.51 12.26 -9.36
N SER A 239 -1.70 11.23 -8.55
CA SER A 239 -2.99 10.82 -8.00
C SER A 239 -3.17 11.42 -6.62
N TYR A 240 -4.25 12.16 -6.43
CA TYR A 240 -4.66 12.76 -5.16
C TYR A 240 -5.89 12.06 -4.62
N LEU A 241 -6.05 12.07 -3.30
CA LEU A 241 -7.31 11.75 -2.65
C LEU A 241 -8.09 13.05 -2.37
N GLU A 242 -9.30 13.12 -2.90
CA GLU A 242 -10.30 14.12 -2.59
C GLU A 242 -11.51 13.40 -1.99
N ASP A 243 -11.74 13.60 -0.70
CA ASP A 243 -12.77 12.89 0.06
C ASP A 243 -12.70 11.35 -0.15
N ALA A 244 -11.49 10.78 -0.01
CA ALA A 244 -11.19 9.36 -0.20
C ALA A 244 -11.46 8.81 -1.62
N GLN A 245 -11.48 9.67 -2.65
CA GLN A 245 -11.67 9.31 -4.07
C GLN A 245 -10.51 9.81 -4.90
N SER A 246 -10.14 9.10 -5.98
CA SER A 246 -9.00 9.46 -6.80
C SER A 246 -9.29 10.64 -7.72
N GLN A 247 -8.37 11.61 -7.73
CA GLN A 247 -8.25 12.67 -8.72
C GLN A 247 -6.85 12.60 -9.33
N VAL A 248 -6.74 12.49 -10.64
CA VAL A 248 -5.45 12.29 -11.31
C VAL A 248 -5.11 13.47 -12.20
N TYR A 249 -3.83 13.91 -12.13
CA TYR A 249 -3.31 15.03 -12.90
C TYR A 249 -2.03 14.61 -13.62
N GLN A 250 -1.91 15.01 -14.88
CA GLN A 250 -0.74 14.78 -15.71
C GLN A 250 0.17 16.01 -15.70
N TYR A 251 1.45 15.79 -15.39
CA TYR A 251 2.50 16.82 -15.37
C TYR A 251 3.67 16.42 -16.28
N ASP A 252 4.42 17.40 -16.76
CA ASP A 252 5.76 17.14 -17.29
C ASP A 252 6.79 16.97 -16.15
N TRP A 253 8.01 16.58 -16.48
CA TRP A 253 9.10 16.38 -15.51
C TRP A 253 9.63 17.68 -14.87
N ASN A 254 9.18 18.85 -15.32
CA ASN A 254 9.48 20.16 -14.72
C ASN A 254 8.33 20.69 -13.85
N GLY A 255 7.29 19.89 -13.64
CA GLY A 255 6.14 20.23 -12.80
C GLY A 255 5.09 21.10 -13.49
N LYS A 256 5.18 21.28 -14.82
CA LYS A 256 4.11 21.97 -15.55
C LYS A 256 2.89 21.06 -15.64
N LEU A 257 1.76 21.50 -15.11
CA LEU A 257 0.48 20.83 -15.27
C LEU A 257 0.09 20.81 -16.76
N ILE A 258 -0.15 19.61 -17.28
CA ILE A 258 -0.63 19.39 -18.64
C ILE A 258 -2.15 19.36 -18.65
N ARG A 259 -2.76 18.52 -17.79
CA ARG A 259 -4.22 18.39 -17.67
C ARG A 259 -4.65 17.66 -16.41
N LYS A 260 -5.91 17.80 -16.03
CA LYS A 260 -6.63 16.83 -15.19
C LYS A 260 -7.05 15.65 -16.06
N VAL A 261 -6.96 14.44 -15.55
CA VAL A 261 -7.44 13.23 -16.24
C VAL A 261 -8.93 13.09 -15.99
N GLU A 262 -9.71 13.03 -17.06
CA GLU A 262 -11.14 12.76 -16.96
C GLU A 262 -11.35 11.25 -16.74
N LEU A 263 -11.62 10.87 -15.49
CA LEU A 263 -11.90 9.49 -15.12
C LEU A 263 -13.33 9.11 -15.54
N PRO A 264 -13.55 7.89 -16.10
CA PRO A 264 -14.87 7.46 -16.56
C PRO A 264 -15.95 7.37 -15.49
N ALA A 265 -15.56 7.24 -14.23
CA ALA A 265 -16.45 7.18 -13.07
C ALA A 265 -15.72 7.62 -11.79
N ILE A 266 -16.50 7.92 -10.76
CA ILE A 266 -16.00 8.15 -9.40
C ILE A 266 -15.53 6.81 -8.81
N GLY A 267 -14.35 6.80 -8.19
CA GLY A 267 -13.77 5.59 -7.60
C GLY A 267 -12.27 5.73 -7.32
N SER A 268 -11.61 4.60 -7.27
CA SER A 268 -10.16 4.49 -7.10
C SER A 268 -9.50 4.20 -8.45
N ALA A 269 -8.66 5.11 -8.89
CA ALA A 269 -7.89 4.99 -10.13
C ALA A 269 -6.39 4.85 -9.82
N GLY A 270 -5.74 3.86 -10.42
CA GLY A 270 -4.32 3.63 -10.20
C GLY A 270 -3.66 2.83 -11.30
N GLY A 271 -2.33 2.74 -11.21
CA GLY A 271 -1.55 1.96 -12.16
C GLY A 271 -0.82 2.81 -13.20
N PHE A 272 -1.42 3.72 -13.90
CA PHE A 272 -0.81 4.57 -14.96
C PHE A 272 0.61 4.15 -15.33
N SER A 273 0.75 2.90 -15.81
CA SER A 273 2.03 2.28 -16.09
C SER A 273 2.37 2.40 -17.58
N GLY A 274 3.64 2.61 -17.86
CA GLY A 274 4.19 2.68 -19.21
C GLY A 274 5.69 2.93 -19.14
N LYS A 275 6.45 2.44 -20.13
CA LYS A 275 7.89 2.70 -20.22
C LYS A 275 8.16 4.11 -20.74
N LYS A 276 9.39 4.60 -20.51
CA LYS A 276 9.84 5.88 -21.07
C LYS A 276 9.74 5.87 -22.60
N GLY A 277 9.22 6.96 -23.17
CA GLY A 277 9.03 7.13 -24.62
C GLY A 277 7.78 6.45 -25.18
N GLU A 278 7.02 5.69 -24.37
CA GLU A 278 5.70 5.21 -24.77
C GLU A 278 4.69 6.36 -24.78
N THR A 279 3.75 6.29 -25.72
CA THR A 279 2.68 7.29 -25.90
C THR A 279 1.40 6.91 -25.18
N GLU A 280 1.37 5.73 -24.60
CA GLU A 280 0.21 5.13 -23.94
C GLU A 280 0.54 4.68 -22.53
N ALA A 281 -0.47 4.71 -21.69
CA ALA A 281 -0.43 4.13 -20.35
C ALA A 281 -1.68 3.29 -20.11
N PHE A 282 -1.59 2.37 -19.16
CA PHE A 282 -2.74 1.61 -18.69
C PHE A 282 -3.00 1.95 -17.24
N TYR A 283 -4.27 2.10 -16.88
CA TYR A 283 -4.71 2.27 -15.50
C TYR A 283 -5.96 1.45 -15.22
N SER A 284 -6.17 1.13 -13.96
CA SER A 284 -7.40 0.50 -13.49
C SER A 284 -8.27 1.51 -12.76
N LEU A 285 -9.59 1.38 -12.93
CA LEU A 285 -10.60 2.11 -12.16
C LEU A 285 -11.54 1.10 -11.53
N THR A 286 -11.82 1.27 -10.25
CA THR A 286 -12.77 0.45 -9.50
C THR A 286 -13.58 1.29 -8.52
N ASN A 287 -14.76 0.81 -8.14
CA ASN A 287 -15.53 1.34 -7.02
C ASN A 287 -16.28 0.21 -6.31
N PHE A 288 -17.18 0.51 -5.38
CA PHE A 288 -17.87 -0.51 -4.60
C PHE A 288 -18.72 -1.46 -5.41
N THR A 289 -19.23 -1.04 -6.58
CA THR A 289 -20.15 -1.80 -7.43
C THR A 289 -19.57 -2.15 -8.80
N THR A 290 -18.40 -1.60 -9.14
CA THR A 290 -17.74 -1.85 -10.42
C THR A 290 -16.39 -2.54 -10.19
N PRO A 291 -16.18 -3.77 -10.69
CA PRO A 291 -14.90 -4.44 -10.57
C PRO A 291 -13.81 -3.68 -11.29
N SER A 292 -12.55 -3.96 -10.90
CA SER A 292 -11.38 -3.33 -11.49
C SER A 292 -11.43 -3.44 -13.02
N THR A 293 -11.62 -2.31 -13.68
CA THR A 293 -11.76 -2.16 -15.13
C THR A 293 -10.52 -1.46 -15.65
N VAL A 294 -9.88 -2.05 -16.66
CA VAL A 294 -8.64 -1.52 -17.24
C VAL A 294 -8.95 -0.59 -18.40
N TYR A 295 -8.34 0.58 -18.37
CA TYR A 295 -8.40 1.59 -19.41
C TYR A 295 -7.04 1.81 -20.04
N ARG A 296 -7.04 2.10 -21.33
CA ARG A 296 -5.89 2.60 -22.09
C ARG A 296 -5.99 4.11 -22.14
N TYR A 297 -4.90 4.80 -21.79
CA TYR A 297 -4.82 6.24 -21.73
C TYR A 297 -3.79 6.75 -22.71
N ASP A 298 -4.19 7.60 -23.65
CA ASP A 298 -3.29 8.29 -24.56
C ASP A 298 -2.64 9.47 -23.85
N LEU A 299 -1.32 9.41 -23.70
CA LEU A 299 -0.56 10.43 -22.95
C LEU A 299 -0.49 11.78 -23.67
N ALA A 300 -0.67 11.82 -24.99
CA ALA A 300 -0.64 13.06 -25.77
C ALA A 300 -2.00 13.76 -25.77
N THR A 301 -3.08 13.01 -26.01
CA THR A 301 -4.44 13.59 -26.10
C THR A 301 -5.16 13.64 -24.77
N GLY A 302 -4.88 12.72 -23.83
CA GLY A 302 -5.59 12.57 -22.56
C GLY A 302 -6.86 11.73 -22.68
N GLU A 303 -7.07 11.05 -23.80
CA GLU A 303 -8.23 10.20 -24.02
C GLU A 303 -8.08 8.86 -23.28
N SER A 304 -9.15 8.47 -22.57
CA SER A 304 -9.28 7.16 -21.91
C SER A 304 -10.21 6.27 -22.71
N THR A 305 -9.75 5.10 -23.12
CA THR A 305 -10.57 4.09 -23.80
C THR A 305 -10.65 2.82 -22.98
N LEU A 306 -11.83 2.19 -22.93
CA LEU A 306 -12.01 0.91 -22.25
C LEU A 306 -11.15 -0.15 -22.94
N TYR A 307 -10.29 -0.83 -22.15
CA TYR A 307 -9.47 -1.93 -22.64
C TYR A 307 -10.02 -3.30 -22.22
N LYS A 308 -10.18 -3.52 -20.90
CA LYS A 308 -10.72 -4.77 -20.37
C LYS A 308 -11.63 -4.52 -19.17
N ARG A 309 -12.78 -5.20 -19.17
CA ARG A 309 -13.73 -5.20 -18.04
C ARG A 309 -14.08 -6.65 -17.71
N PRO A 310 -14.03 -7.06 -16.43
CA PRO A 310 -14.56 -8.36 -16.02
C PRO A 310 -16.07 -8.42 -16.27
N GLU A 311 -16.56 -9.57 -16.75
CA GLU A 311 -17.99 -9.85 -16.83
C GLU A 311 -18.54 -10.12 -15.43
N VAL A 312 -19.63 -9.47 -15.09
CA VAL A 312 -20.38 -9.66 -13.83
C VAL A 312 -21.84 -9.97 -14.11
N LYS A 313 -22.45 -10.76 -13.22
CA LYS A 313 -23.85 -11.20 -13.36
C LYS A 313 -24.86 -10.29 -12.66
N PHE A 314 -24.48 -9.07 -12.30
CA PHE A 314 -25.35 -8.05 -11.71
C PHE A 314 -25.16 -6.74 -12.45
N ASN A 315 -26.11 -5.80 -12.29
CA ASN A 315 -25.99 -4.48 -12.88
C ASN A 315 -25.50 -3.47 -11.79
N PRO A 316 -24.33 -2.82 -11.97
CA PRO A 316 -23.82 -1.80 -11.04
C PRO A 316 -24.81 -0.65 -10.75
N GLU A 317 -25.68 -0.31 -11.72
CA GLU A 317 -26.69 0.74 -11.60
C GLU A 317 -27.84 0.38 -10.64
N ASP A 318 -27.95 -0.89 -10.21
CA ASP A 318 -28.94 -1.33 -9.23
C ASP A 318 -28.58 -0.94 -7.80
N TYR A 319 -27.45 -0.27 -7.59
CA TYR A 319 -26.94 0.10 -6.27
C TYR A 319 -26.75 1.60 -6.13
N THR A 320 -27.02 2.10 -4.93
CA THR A 320 -26.69 3.47 -4.52
C THR A 320 -25.42 3.47 -3.68
N THR A 321 -24.51 4.38 -3.99
CA THR A 321 -23.35 4.72 -3.14
C THR A 321 -23.52 6.15 -2.66
N GLU A 322 -23.57 6.33 -1.35
CA GLU A 322 -23.62 7.63 -0.69
C GLU A 322 -22.31 7.87 0.06
N GLN A 323 -21.82 9.09 0.08
CA GLN A 323 -20.80 9.53 1.01
C GLN A 323 -21.40 10.48 2.03
N VAL A 324 -21.26 10.17 3.29
CA VAL A 324 -21.75 10.98 4.41
C VAL A 324 -20.60 11.42 5.30
N PHE A 325 -20.80 12.54 6.01
CA PHE A 325 -19.89 13.03 7.03
C PHE A 325 -20.60 13.03 8.37
N TYR A 326 -20.24 12.10 9.24
CA TYR A 326 -20.75 12.06 10.61
C TYR A 326 -19.80 12.78 11.59
N THR A 327 -20.29 13.06 12.79
CA THR A 327 -19.51 13.77 13.80
C THR A 327 -18.99 12.80 14.85
N SER A 328 -17.67 12.74 15.03
CA SER A 328 -17.02 11.99 16.08
C SER A 328 -17.21 12.67 17.45
N LYS A 329 -16.85 11.99 18.51
CA LYS A 329 -17.00 12.43 19.91
C LYS A 329 -16.35 13.78 20.21
N ASP A 330 -15.23 14.10 19.58
CA ASP A 330 -14.50 15.37 19.73
C ASP A 330 -14.97 16.48 18.76
N GLY A 331 -15.98 16.21 17.93
CA GLY A 331 -16.50 17.15 16.95
C GLY A 331 -15.91 17.01 15.54
N THR A 332 -14.92 16.14 15.36
CA THR A 332 -14.30 15.89 14.05
C THR A 332 -15.33 15.33 13.05
N LYS A 333 -15.32 15.85 11.83
CA LYS A 333 -16.13 15.31 10.73
C LYS A 333 -15.38 14.16 10.07
N VAL A 334 -15.99 12.97 10.10
CA VAL A 334 -15.42 11.73 9.58
C VAL A 334 -16.23 11.24 8.40
N PRO A 335 -15.64 10.95 7.23
CA PRO A 335 -16.37 10.44 6.09
C PRO A 335 -16.67 8.94 6.22
N MET A 336 -17.77 8.53 5.62
CA MET A 336 -18.17 7.14 5.47
C MET A 336 -18.90 6.94 4.16
N PHE A 337 -18.54 5.89 3.44
CA PHE A 337 -19.33 5.41 2.31
C PHE A 337 -20.40 4.43 2.79
N ILE A 338 -21.60 4.58 2.26
CA ILE A 338 -22.75 3.71 2.52
C ILE A 338 -23.25 3.20 1.17
N VAL A 339 -23.30 1.89 0.99
CA VAL A 339 -23.67 1.24 -0.27
C VAL A 339 -24.81 0.25 -0.01
N TYR A 340 -25.85 0.33 -0.83
CA TYR A 340 -27.00 -0.57 -0.73
C TYR A 340 -27.75 -0.68 -2.07
N ARG A 341 -28.60 -1.68 -2.19
CA ARG A 341 -29.44 -1.87 -3.37
C ARG A 341 -30.55 -0.82 -3.45
N ASN A 342 -30.81 -0.29 -4.66
CA ASN A 342 -31.85 0.68 -4.91
C ASN A 342 -33.22 0.20 -4.40
N GLY A 343 -33.98 1.11 -3.78
CA GLY A 343 -35.30 0.81 -3.21
C GLY A 343 -35.28 0.17 -1.82
N LEU A 344 -34.10 0.05 -1.18
CA LEU A 344 -34.00 -0.39 0.21
C LEU A 344 -34.77 0.58 1.13
N LYS A 345 -35.58 0.04 2.07
CA LYS A 345 -36.25 0.84 3.07
C LYS A 345 -35.32 1.10 4.26
N LEU A 346 -35.15 2.37 4.60
CA LEU A 346 -34.37 2.77 5.78
C LEU A 346 -35.30 2.81 7.01
N ASP A 347 -35.61 1.64 7.55
CA ASP A 347 -36.51 1.46 8.70
C ASP A 347 -35.80 0.97 9.98
N GLY A 348 -34.48 0.86 9.94
CA GLY A 348 -33.65 0.37 11.05
C GLY A 348 -33.59 -1.16 11.15
N ASN A 349 -34.10 -1.89 10.17
CA ASN A 349 -34.20 -3.34 10.24
C ASN A 349 -33.29 -4.09 9.24
N ASN A 350 -32.45 -3.35 8.48
CA ASN A 350 -31.55 -3.96 7.51
C ASN A 350 -30.29 -4.53 8.19
N PRO A 351 -29.81 -5.69 7.78
CA PRO A 351 -28.46 -6.12 8.13
C PRO A 351 -27.44 -5.10 7.64
N CYS A 352 -26.47 -4.75 8.47
CA CYS A 352 -25.43 -3.79 8.09
C CYS A 352 -24.04 -4.37 8.40
N TYR A 353 -23.13 -4.20 7.47
CA TYR A 353 -21.72 -4.57 7.60
C TYR A 353 -20.88 -3.31 7.51
N LEU A 354 -20.32 -2.89 8.65
CA LEU A 354 -19.47 -1.70 8.78
C LEU A 354 -18.02 -2.14 8.87
N TYR A 355 -17.22 -1.73 7.91
CA TYR A 355 -15.79 -2.01 7.81
C TYR A 355 -14.95 -0.77 8.04
N ALA A 356 -13.83 -0.91 8.73
CA ALA A 356 -12.80 0.12 8.83
C ALA A 356 -11.42 -0.47 9.11
N TYR A 357 -10.39 0.39 9.05
CA TYR A 357 -9.01 0.04 9.36
C TYR A 357 -8.40 0.98 10.42
N GLY A 358 -8.32 2.28 10.15
CA GLY A 358 -7.96 3.35 11.08
C GLY A 358 -6.54 3.28 11.64
N GLY A 359 -5.52 3.30 10.77
CA GLY A 359 -4.12 3.33 11.19
C GLY A 359 -3.14 3.14 10.04
N PHE A 360 -1.85 3.29 10.34
CA PHE A 360 -0.74 2.96 9.46
C PHE A 360 -0.77 3.68 8.11
N GLN A 361 -1.35 4.88 8.06
CA GLN A 361 -1.49 5.67 6.84
C GLN A 361 -2.33 4.96 5.75
N ILE A 362 -3.11 3.92 6.08
CA ILE A 362 -3.92 3.18 5.12
C ILE A 362 -5.22 3.93 4.85
N SER A 363 -5.33 4.51 3.66
CA SER A 363 -6.56 5.12 3.16
C SER A 363 -7.52 4.05 2.62
N LEU A 364 -8.79 4.12 3.00
CA LEU A 364 -9.82 3.22 2.50
C LEU A 364 -10.59 3.88 1.34
N ALA A 365 -9.99 3.90 0.15
CA ALA A 365 -10.66 4.36 -1.05
C ALA A 365 -11.69 3.33 -1.57
N PRO A 366 -12.68 3.70 -2.40
CA PRO A 366 -13.68 2.78 -2.94
C PRO A 366 -13.05 1.61 -3.70
N TRP A 367 -13.41 0.38 -3.37
CA TRP A 367 -12.91 -0.83 -4.01
C TRP A 367 -14.00 -1.90 -4.13
N PHE A 368 -13.93 -2.70 -5.18
CA PHE A 368 -14.89 -3.74 -5.46
C PHE A 368 -14.70 -4.96 -4.58
N ASN A 369 -15.77 -5.38 -3.90
CA ASN A 369 -15.79 -6.60 -3.12
C ASN A 369 -17.02 -7.45 -3.54
N PRO A 370 -16.83 -8.60 -4.19
CA PRO A 370 -17.94 -9.45 -4.62
C PRO A 370 -18.79 -9.98 -3.45
N ALA A 371 -18.18 -10.18 -2.27
CA ALA A 371 -18.93 -10.59 -1.08
C ALA A 371 -19.88 -9.47 -0.58
N ALA A 372 -19.48 -8.20 -0.73
CA ALA A 372 -20.35 -7.06 -0.42
C ALA A 372 -21.56 -7.01 -1.38
N ILE A 373 -21.36 -7.30 -2.67
CA ILE A 373 -22.47 -7.40 -3.63
C ILE A 373 -23.45 -8.50 -3.21
N MET A 374 -22.96 -9.70 -2.91
CA MET A 374 -23.81 -10.81 -2.44
C MET A 374 -24.58 -10.44 -1.16
N PHE A 375 -23.96 -9.71 -0.25
CA PHE A 375 -24.60 -9.25 0.98
C PHE A 375 -25.70 -8.23 0.70
N MET A 376 -25.42 -7.26 -0.20
CA MET A 376 -26.42 -6.25 -0.59
C MET A 376 -27.59 -6.83 -1.38
N GLU A 377 -27.40 -7.87 -2.18
CA GLU A 377 -28.48 -8.57 -2.88
C GLU A 377 -29.46 -9.26 -1.90
N GLN A 378 -29.02 -9.56 -0.68
CA GLN A 378 -29.85 -10.10 0.40
C GLN A 378 -30.47 -8.99 1.28
N GLY A 379 -30.43 -7.73 0.83
CA GLY A 379 -30.97 -6.58 1.56
C GLY A 379 -30.03 -5.99 2.62
N GLY A 380 -28.72 -6.29 2.52
CA GLY A 380 -27.71 -5.72 3.39
C GLY A 380 -27.30 -4.29 3.01
N VAL A 381 -26.79 -3.55 3.98
CA VAL A 381 -26.12 -2.25 3.83
C VAL A 381 -24.63 -2.45 4.08
N TYR A 382 -23.79 -2.10 3.11
CA TYR A 382 -22.35 -2.17 3.22
C TYR A 382 -21.75 -0.79 3.47
N CYS A 383 -20.96 -0.63 4.53
CA CYS A 383 -20.40 0.66 4.93
C CYS A 383 -18.89 0.57 5.10
N VAL A 384 -18.17 1.62 4.68
CA VAL A 384 -16.73 1.77 4.86
C VAL A 384 -16.47 3.14 5.48
N ALA A 385 -15.95 3.15 6.71
CA ALA A 385 -15.63 4.39 7.43
C ALA A 385 -14.14 4.75 7.27
N ASN A 386 -13.88 6.00 6.90
CA ASN A 386 -12.56 6.56 6.68
C ASN A 386 -12.05 7.22 7.98
N LEU A 387 -11.56 6.41 8.90
CA LEU A 387 -11.22 6.85 10.25
C LEU A 387 -9.88 7.57 10.29
N ARG A 388 -9.66 8.42 11.30
CA ARG A 388 -8.32 8.92 11.63
C ARG A 388 -7.33 7.78 11.80
N GLY A 389 -6.05 8.06 11.59
CA GLY A 389 -4.99 7.04 11.49
C GLY A 389 -4.76 6.56 10.05
N GLY A 390 -5.74 6.72 9.15
CA GLY A 390 -5.53 6.64 7.70
C GLY A 390 -4.81 7.88 7.16
N LEU A 391 -4.70 7.98 5.82
CA LEU A 391 -4.02 9.11 5.17
C LEU A 391 -4.97 9.92 4.24
N GLU A 392 -6.29 9.72 4.37
CA GLU A 392 -7.29 10.33 3.48
C GLU A 392 -7.21 11.86 3.41
N TYR A 393 -6.79 12.49 4.53
CA TYR A 393 -6.61 13.94 4.66
C TYR A 393 -5.18 14.30 5.09
N GLY A 394 -4.18 13.53 4.63
CA GLY A 394 -2.78 13.78 4.86
C GLY A 394 -2.28 13.39 6.26
N GLU A 395 -1.08 13.87 6.57
CA GLU A 395 -0.35 13.45 7.77
C GLU A 395 -1.03 13.88 9.09
N GLU A 396 -1.76 14.98 9.10
CA GLU A 396 -2.50 15.40 10.30
C GLU A 396 -3.65 14.43 10.63
N TRP A 397 -4.30 13.85 9.60
CA TRP A 397 -5.32 12.83 9.78
C TRP A 397 -4.74 11.55 10.35
N HIS A 398 -3.58 11.14 9.84
CA HIS A 398 -2.81 10.00 10.35
C HIS A 398 -2.43 10.22 11.82
N ARG A 399 -1.76 11.34 12.14
CA ARG A 399 -1.33 11.67 13.51
C ARG A 399 -2.50 11.86 14.48
N GLY A 400 -3.68 12.15 13.97
CA GLY A 400 -4.92 12.22 14.74
C GLY A 400 -5.41 10.88 15.28
N GLY A 401 -4.87 9.75 14.79
CA GLY A 401 -5.29 8.39 15.15
C GLY A 401 -4.16 7.45 15.58
N MET A 402 -2.96 7.95 15.91
CA MET A 402 -1.83 7.14 16.34
C MET A 402 -1.38 7.45 17.78
N LEU A 403 -0.58 6.57 18.35
CA LEU A 403 0.02 6.72 19.67
C LEU A 403 -1.01 7.06 20.77
N ASP A 404 -0.80 8.17 21.50
CA ASP A 404 -1.69 8.68 22.55
C ASP A 404 -3.08 9.12 22.05
N LYS A 405 -3.22 9.32 20.73
CA LYS A 405 -4.48 9.66 20.07
C LYS A 405 -5.23 8.46 19.49
N LYS A 406 -4.74 7.23 19.71
CA LYS A 406 -5.37 6.02 19.15
C LYS A 406 -6.84 5.85 19.56
N GLN A 407 -7.25 6.36 20.72
CA GLN A 407 -8.66 6.35 21.16
C GLN A 407 -9.58 7.09 20.18
N ASN A 408 -9.10 8.12 19.48
CA ASN A 408 -9.90 8.83 18.47
C ASN A 408 -10.39 7.91 17.38
N VAL A 409 -9.60 6.90 17.00
CA VAL A 409 -9.97 5.91 15.97
C VAL A 409 -11.16 5.08 16.43
N PHE A 410 -11.16 4.68 17.70
CA PHE A 410 -12.26 3.91 18.30
C PHE A 410 -13.51 4.77 18.45
N ASP A 411 -13.34 6.02 18.90
CA ASP A 411 -14.43 6.98 19.00
C ASP A 411 -15.04 7.32 17.64
N ASP A 412 -14.23 7.45 16.58
CA ASP A 412 -14.69 7.64 15.20
C ASP A 412 -15.56 6.45 14.74
N PHE A 413 -15.12 5.21 15.02
CA PHE A 413 -15.84 4.01 14.58
C PHE A 413 -17.14 3.78 15.37
N ILE A 414 -17.12 4.06 16.67
CA ILE A 414 -18.33 4.06 17.53
C ILE A 414 -19.34 5.07 16.99
N ALA A 415 -18.90 6.29 16.67
CA ALA A 415 -19.76 7.33 16.13
C ALA A 415 -20.35 6.95 14.75
N ALA A 416 -19.59 6.22 13.90
CA ALA A 416 -20.11 5.67 12.65
C ALA A 416 -21.28 4.71 12.91
N ALA A 417 -21.14 3.81 13.87
CA ALA A 417 -22.20 2.88 14.26
C ALA A 417 -23.43 3.60 14.79
N GLU A 418 -23.25 4.59 15.67
CA GLU A 418 -24.32 5.42 16.21
C GLU A 418 -25.05 6.19 15.09
N TYR A 419 -24.30 6.75 14.13
CA TYR A 419 -24.86 7.43 12.95
C TYR A 419 -25.76 6.49 12.13
N LEU A 420 -25.30 5.27 11.82
CA LEU A 420 -26.05 4.30 11.03
C LEU A 420 -27.36 3.86 11.72
N ILE A 421 -27.34 3.70 13.05
CA ILE A 421 -28.50 3.36 13.85
C ILE A 421 -29.49 4.55 13.91
N ALA A 422 -28.99 5.75 14.22
CA ALA A 422 -29.82 6.95 14.33
C ALA A 422 -30.54 7.31 13.02
N ASN A 423 -29.87 7.09 11.88
CA ASN A 423 -30.43 7.35 10.55
C ASN A 423 -31.18 6.14 9.96
N LYS A 424 -31.45 5.11 10.77
CA LYS A 424 -32.29 3.94 10.41
C LYS A 424 -31.73 3.09 9.25
N TYR A 425 -30.43 3.14 8.98
CA TYR A 425 -29.80 2.17 8.08
C TYR A 425 -29.84 0.77 8.69
N THR A 426 -29.74 0.68 10.02
CA THR A 426 -29.69 -0.58 10.76
C THR A 426 -30.13 -0.39 12.22
N SER A 427 -29.97 -1.42 13.04
CA SER A 427 -30.09 -1.39 14.51
C SER A 427 -28.91 -2.15 15.15
N SER A 428 -28.66 -1.94 16.45
CA SER A 428 -27.60 -2.65 17.19
C SER A 428 -27.65 -4.17 16.98
N LYS A 429 -28.84 -4.76 16.94
CA LYS A 429 -29.01 -6.22 16.72
C LYS A 429 -28.66 -6.71 15.32
N LYS A 430 -28.57 -5.79 14.36
CA LYS A 430 -28.36 -6.10 12.93
C LYS A 430 -27.04 -5.53 12.39
N LEU A 431 -26.29 -4.81 13.22
CA LEU A 431 -25.01 -4.23 12.86
C LEU A 431 -23.87 -5.22 13.14
N ALA A 432 -23.15 -5.57 12.08
CA ALA A 432 -21.88 -6.27 12.15
C ALA A 432 -20.74 -5.27 11.93
N ILE A 433 -19.69 -5.35 12.76
CA ILE A 433 -18.45 -4.59 12.56
C ILE A 433 -17.32 -5.54 12.20
N ALA A 434 -16.45 -5.10 11.27
CA ALA A 434 -15.36 -5.91 10.76
C ALA A 434 -14.10 -5.10 10.51
N GLY A 435 -12.96 -5.74 10.66
CA GLY A 435 -11.65 -5.18 10.36
C GLY A 435 -10.56 -6.22 10.52
N GLY A 436 -9.48 -6.09 9.74
CA GLY A 436 -8.34 -7.00 9.78
C GLY A 436 -7.08 -6.32 10.30
N SER A 437 -6.14 -7.08 10.93
CA SER A 437 -4.87 -6.57 11.45
C SER A 437 -5.10 -5.42 12.45
N ASN A 438 -4.66 -4.19 12.18
CA ASN A 438 -5.02 -3.01 12.97
C ASN A 438 -6.54 -2.79 13.03
N GLY A 439 -7.28 -3.08 11.94
CA GLY A 439 -8.75 -3.09 11.94
C GLY A 439 -9.33 -4.18 12.86
N GLY A 440 -8.63 -5.28 13.08
CA GLY A 440 -9.00 -6.29 14.06
C GLY A 440 -8.83 -5.79 15.50
N LEU A 441 -7.76 -5.04 15.81
CA LEU A 441 -7.60 -4.32 17.07
C LEU A 441 -8.75 -3.32 17.26
N LEU A 442 -9.08 -2.53 16.23
CA LEU A 442 -10.20 -1.58 16.22
C LEU A 442 -11.51 -2.27 16.63
N VAL A 443 -11.86 -3.38 15.97
CA VAL A 443 -13.09 -4.14 16.26
C VAL A 443 -13.11 -4.63 17.69
N GLY A 444 -12.02 -5.26 18.16
CA GLY A 444 -11.94 -5.77 19.54
C GLY A 444 -12.02 -4.66 20.59
N ALA A 445 -11.39 -3.50 20.34
CA ALA A 445 -11.48 -2.35 21.25
C ALA A 445 -12.91 -1.79 21.32
N CYS A 446 -13.59 -1.67 20.18
CA CYS A 446 -14.97 -1.15 20.13
C CYS A 446 -15.97 -2.13 20.77
N GLU A 447 -15.79 -3.45 20.55
CA GLU A 447 -16.61 -4.49 21.19
C GLU A 447 -16.57 -4.37 22.73
N VAL A 448 -15.38 -4.21 23.28
CA VAL A 448 -15.20 -4.09 24.74
C VAL A 448 -15.75 -2.76 25.28
N GLN A 449 -15.57 -1.65 24.54
CA GLN A 449 -16.02 -0.33 24.98
C GLN A 449 -17.54 -0.11 24.84
N ARG A 450 -18.15 -0.67 23.79
CA ARG A 450 -19.56 -0.44 23.46
C ARG A 450 -20.26 -1.73 22.98
N PRO A 451 -20.34 -2.79 23.81
CA PRO A 451 -20.96 -4.06 23.46
C PRO A 451 -22.47 -3.93 23.15
N ASP A 452 -23.09 -2.83 23.57
CA ASP A 452 -24.50 -2.52 23.34
C ASP A 452 -24.81 -2.14 21.88
N LEU A 453 -23.80 -1.73 21.10
CA LEU A 453 -23.97 -1.23 19.73
C LEU A 453 -23.92 -2.31 18.65
N PHE A 454 -23.32 -3.46 18.92
CA PHE A 454 -22.98 -4.42 17.88
C PHE A 454 -23.66 -5.77 18.08
N GLY A 455 -24.32 -6.26 17.03
CA GLY A 455 -24.89 -7.60 17.00
C GLY A 455 -23.86 -8.70 16.67
N VAL A 456 -22.82 -8.33 15.90
CA VAL A 456 -21.71 -9.22 15.51
C VAL A 456 -20.43 -8.44 15.43
N CYS A 457 -19.34 -9.00 15.97
CA CYS A 457 -17.98 -8.47 15.86
C CYS A 457 -17.10 -9.47 15.13
N LEU A 458 -16.39 -9.03 14.09
CA LEU A 458 -15.56 -9.86 13.21
C LEU A 458 -14.09 -9.35 13.19
N PRO A 459 -13.35 -9.51 14.30
CA PRO A 459 -11.95 -9.10 14.37
C PRO A 459 -11.07 -10.16 13.66
N ALA A 460 -10.56 -9.84 12.48
CA ALA A 460 -9.67 -10.73 11.75
C ALA A 460 -8.21 -10.42 12.05
N VAL A 461 -7.41 -11.43 12.45
CA VAL A 461 -5.96 -11.36 12.70
C VAL A 461 -5.54 -10.12 13.50
N GLY A 462 -6.31 -9.73 14.51
CA GLY A 462 -6.14 -8.50 15.28
C GLY A 462 -4.88 -8.50 16.14
N VAL A 463 -4.25 -7.33 16.29
CA VAL A 463 -3.15 -7.12 17.24
C VAL A 463 -3.74 -7.01 18.65
N MET A 464 -4.07 -8.15 19.28
CA MET A 464 -4.79 -8.21 20.55
C MET A 464 -3.86 -8.25 21.77
N ASP A 465 -2.64 -8.75 21.62
CA ASP A 465 -1.64 -8.77 22.70
C ASP A 465 -0.84 -7.46 22.72
N MET A 466 -1.51 -6.39 23.15
CA MET A 466 -0.92 -5.05 23.19
C MET A 466 0.29 -4.93 24.14
N LEU A 467 0.44 -5.86 25.09
CA LEU A 467 1.57 -5.86 26.03
C LEU A 467 2.85 -6.45 25.43
N ARG A 468 2.75 -7.32 24.42
CA ARG A 468 3.89 -8.09 23.94
C ARG A 468 4.09 -8.08 22.43
N TYR A 469 3.18 -7.51 21.62
CA TYR A 469 3.27 -7.54 20.15
C TYR A 469 4.67 -7.12 19.65
N HIS A 470 5.29 -6.14 20.29
CA HIS A 470 6.60 -5.62 19.92
C HIS A 470 7.77 -6.61 20.11
N LYS A 471 7.53 -7.75 20.80
CA LYS A 471 8.53 -8.80 21.03
C LYS A 471 8.56 -9.87 19.96
N PHE A 472 7.59 -9.87 19.03
CA PHE A 472 7.42 -10.91 18.01
C PHE A 472 7.71 -10.36 16.62
N THR A 473 8.45 -11.12 15.82
CA THR A 473 8.75 -10.88 14.41
C THR A 473 9.15 -9.42 14.10
N ILE A 474 8.31 -8.68 13.40
CA ILE A 474 8.49 -7.25 13.08
C ILE A 474 7.57 -6.35 13.90
N GLY A 475 6.87 -6.89 14.92
CA GLY A 475 5.93 -6.12 15.75
C GLY A 475 6.55 -4.89 16.43
N TRP A 476 7.87 -4.88 16.63
CA TRP A 476 8.61 -3.69 17.08
C TRP A 476 8.40 -2.49 16.15
N GLY A 477 8.26 -2.68 14.85
CA GLY A 477 8.03 -1.62 13.88
C GLY A 477 6.66 -0.95 14.00
N TRP A 478 5.71 -1.56 14.72
CA TRP A 478 4.37 -1.01 14.94
C TRP A 478 4.30 -0.08 16.16
N VAL A 479 5.38 0.02 16.96
CA VAL A 479 5.43 0.84 18.17
C VAL A 479 5.25 2.33 17.85
N VAL A 480 5.75 2.78 16.72
CA VAL A 480 5.60 4.16 16.24
C VAL A 480 4.15 4.55 15.93
N GLU A 481 3.28 3.57 15.75
CA GLU A 481 1.86 3.74 15.47
C GLU A 481 0.99 3.40 16.69
N LEU A 482 1.24 2.24 17.34
CA LEU A 482 0.36 1.68 18.37
C LEU A 482 0.78 2.08 19.79
N SER A 483 1.99 2.62 19.98
CA SER A 483 2.55 2.98 21.28
C SER A 483 2.84 1.79 22.22
N LEU A 484 3.66 2.06 23.24
CA LEU A 484 3.89 1.19 24.40
C LEU A 484 3.42 1.82 25.72
N ILE A 485 2.66 2.91 25.67
CA ILE A 485 2.23 3.66 26.86
C ILE A 485 1.41 2.80 27.82
N HIS A 486 0.65 1.86 27.30
CA HIS A 486 -0.12 0.88 28.08
C HIS A 486 0.75 -0.12 28.84
N ILE A 487 2.04 -0.24 28.51
CA ILE A 487 3.00 -1.08 29.27
C ILE A 487 3.51 -0.34 30.50
N SER A 488 3.68 0.97 30.40
CA SER A 488 4.13 1.82 31.52
C SER A 488 2.98 2.26 32.43
N GLU A 489 1.72 2.27 31.94
CA GLU A 489 0.52 2.66 32.69
C GLU A 489 -0.62 1.63 32.56
N PRO A 490 -0.45 0.38 33.04
CA PRO A 490 -1.46 -0.67 32.89
C PRO A 490 -2.80 -0.37 33.56
N THR A 491 -2.84 0.56 34.49
CA THR A 491 -4.07 0.98 35.19
C THR A 491 -5.03 1.77 34.31
N ARG A 492 -4.58 2.43 33.25
CA ARG A 492 -5.47 3.14 32.33
C ARG A 492 -6.26 2.22 31.39
N LEU A 493 -5.74 1.03 31.10
CA LEU A 493 -6.43 0.04 30.25
C LEU A 493 -7.46 -0.80 31.02
N LEU A 494 -7.33 -0.89 32.36
CA LEU A 494 -8.30 -1.60 33.21
C LEU A 494 -9.50 -0.73 33.61
N SER A 495 -9.51 0.55 33.22
CA SER A 495 -10.64 1.46 33.41
C SER A 495 -11.46 1.69 32.14
N ILE A 496 -11.23 0.90 31.09
CA ILE A 496 -12.01 0.90 29.85
C ILE A 496 -12.95 -0.29 29.83
#